data_905401a19c3e7a7ae1cd5cbd9c3b8e1f
#
_entry.id   905401a19c3e7a7ae1cd5cbd9c3b8e1f
#
_cell.length_a   1.000
_cell.length_b   1.000
_cell.length_c   1.000
_cell.angle_alpha   90.00
_cell.angle_beta   90.00
_cell.angle_gamma   90.00
#
_symmetry.space_group_name_H-M   'P 1'
#
loop_
_entity.id
_entity.type
_entity.pdbx_description
1 polymer ?
#
loop_
_entity_poly.entity_id
_entity_poly.type
_entity_poly.pdbx_seq_one_letter_code
_entity_poly.pdbx_strand_id
1 'polypeptide(L)'
;MLTDVEREHLFLLALGRAPEVRYRKDEGVTPRLQRVLDALEPSPALIRTATWDVVAWNRAATLMLTDYGSLPPGQRNILRFIFLDPRVRAAQYDWESVARFVVSAFRVDAARAGAVAEVEPLVDELCRLSPEFKALWRDNDVRTHGEGVKHIKHAVLGLIAFEYSAFAVDGRPDLCMVVHNPATPADAAKIRSLTGSTRALERT
;
A
#
# COMPACT_ATOMS: atom_id res chain seq x y z
N MET A 1 21.09 21.15 18.37
CA MET A 1 20.80 19.96 17.58
C MET A 1 19.84 20.40 16.49
N LEU A 2 20.12 20.14 15.21
CA LEU A 2 19.24 20.58 14.12
C LEU A 2 17.94 19.79 14.13
N THR A 3 16.82 20.44 13.87
CA THR A 3 15.54 19.80 13.58
C THR A 3 15.61 19.06 12.24
N ASP A 4 14.68 18.13 11.98
CA ASP A 4 14.66 17.40 10.71
C ASP A 4 14.49 18.37 9.51
N VAL A 5 13.68 19.43 9.66
CA VAL A 5 13.47 20.47 8.63
C VAL A 5 14.74 21.26 8.35
N GLU A 6 15.47 21.66 9.40
CA GLU A 6 16.75 22.38 9.25
C GLU A 6 17.80 21.49 8.61
N ARG A 7 17.83 20.19 8.94
CA ARG A 7 18.71 19.21 8.32
C ARG A 7 18.39 19.02 6.85
N GLU A 8 17.12 18.87 6.50
CA GLU A 8 16.67 18.74 5.11
C GLU A 8 17.06 19.97 4.28
N HIS A 9 16.81 21.15 4.82
CA HIS A 9 17.18 22.41 4.17
C HIS A 9 18.69 22.51 3.91
N LEU A 10 19.51 22.15 4.90
CA LEU A 10 20.97 22.11 4.77
C LEU A 10 21.45 21.15 3.70
N PHE A 11 20.87 19.94 3.64
CA PHE A 11 21.23 18.94 2.61
C PHE A 11 20.83 19.40 1.21
N LEU A 12 19.65 20.01 1.06
CA LEU A 12 19.22 20.57 -0.23
C LEU A 12 20.14 21.70 -0.69
N LEU A 13 20.53 22.60 0.21
CA LEU A 13 21.44 23.71 -0.12
C LEU A 13 22.87 23.24 -0.42
N ALA A 14 23.41 22.29 0.36
CA ALA A 14 24.80 21.89 0.26
C ALA A 14 25.04 20.82 -0.81
N LEU A 15 24.09 19.90 -1.03
CA LEU A 15 24.26 18.70 -1.84
C LEU A 15 23.24 18.58 -2.99
N GLY A 16 22.28 19.49 -3.11
CA GLY A 16 21.21 19.45 -4.11
C GLY A 16 20.26 18.26 -3.98
N ARG A 17 20.29 17.55 -2.85
CA ARG A 17 19.43 16.40 -2.56
C ARG A 17 18.96 16.38 -1.12
N ALA A 18 17.81 15.79 -0.87
CA ALA A 18 17.33 15.56 0.50
C ALA A 18 18.26 14.59 1.26
N PRO A 19 18.33 14.66 2.60
CA PRO A 19 19.02 13.66 3.40
C PRO A 19 18.37 12.29 3.20
N GLU A 20 19.13 11.24 3.49
CA GLU A 20 18.57 9.89 3.51
C GLU A 20 17.43 9.83 4.53
N VAL A 21 16.32 9.28 4.09
CA VAL A 21 15.14 9.08 4.94
C VAL A 21 15.53 8.08 6.03
N ARG A 22 15.38 8.46 7.28
CA ARG A 22 15.46 7.50 8.38
C ARG A 22 14.12 6.82 8.50
N TYR A 23 14.07 5.54 8.16
CA TYR A 23 12.90 4.71 8.36
C TYR A 23 12.49 4.70 9.84
N ARG A 24 11.22 5.05 10.12
CA ARG A 24 10.66 5.09 11.48
C ARG A 24 9.65 3.95 11.62
N LYS A 25 10.09 2.84 12.17
CA LYS A 25 9.31 1.59 12.22
C LYS A 25 8.02 1.65 13.04
N ASP A 26 7.95 2.48 14.07
CA ASP A 26 6.92 2.40 15.12
C ASP A 26 6.01 3.64 15.25
N GLU A 27 6.16 4.64 14.41
CA GLU A 27 5.27 5.79 14.41
C GLU A 27 4.07 5.53 13.48
N GLY A 28 2.92 5.16 14.05
CA GLY A 28 1.66 5.05 13.32
C GLY A 28 1.27 6.37 12.62
N VAL A 29 0.06 6.44 12.11
CA VAL A 29 -0.47 7.67 11.49
C VAL A 29 -1.13 8.57 12.53
N THR A 30 -1.12 9.88 12.27
CA THR A 30 -1.83 10.84 13.12
C THR A 30 -3.36 10.71 12.94
N PRO A 31 -4.17 11.07 13.96
CA PRO A 31 -5.63 11.11 13.81
C PRO A 31 -6.10 12.04 12.68
N ARG A 32 -5.30 13.06 12.34
CA ARG A 32 -5.59 13.96 11.21
C ARG A 32 -5.47 13.20 9.89
N LEU A 33 -4.43 12.39 9.73
CA LEU A 33 -4.19 11.63 8.51
C LEU A 33 -5.24 10.50 8.36
N GLN A 34 -5.68 9.87 9.47
CA GLN A 34 -6.79 8.93 9.45
C GLN A 34 -8.09 9.58 8.95
N ARG A 35 -8.41 10.80 9.38
CA ARG A 35 -9.59 11.52 8.88
C ARG A 35 -9.52 11.81 7.37
N VAL A 36 -8.35 11.99 6.81
CA VAL A 36 -8.18 12.12 5.36
C VAL A 36 -8.54 10.80 4.67
N LEU A 37 -8.06 9.66 5.17
CA LEU A 37 -8.44 8.35 4.64
C LEU A 37 -9.96 8.13 4.70
N ASP A 38 -10.58 8.45 5.83
CA ASP A 38 -12.03 8.28 6.03
C ASP A 38 -12.86 9.15 5.08
N ALA A 39 -12.36 10.35 4.76
CA ALA A 39 -13.02 11.28 3.83
C ALA A 39 -12.95 10.82 2.36
N LEU A 40 -12.07 9.87 2.02
CA LEU A 40 -11.93 9.35 0.65
C LEU A 40 -12.99 8.29 0.30
N GLU A 41 -13.83 7.88 1.24
CA GLU A 41 -14.91 6.93 0.92
C GLU A 41 -15.83 7.44 -0.21
N PRO A 42 -16.24 6.58 -1.15
CA PRO A 42 -16.15 5.12 -1.14
C PRO A 42 -14.86 4.53 -1.77
N SER A 43 -13.85 5.33 -2.06
CA SER A 43 -12.59 4.85 -2.62
C SER A 43 -11.78 4.12 -1.55
N PRO A 44 -11.41 2.83 -1.72
CA PRO A 44 -10.49 2.15 -0.83
C PRO A 44 -9.16 2.90 -0.75
N ALA A 45 -8.76 3.28 0.46
CA ALA A 45 -7.52 4.00 0.68
C ALA A 45 -6.77 3.45 1.89
N LEU A 46 -5.45 3.41 1.80
CA LEU A 46 -4.56 2.93 2.85
C LEU A 46 -3.27 3.75 2.89
N ILE A 47 -2.58 3.69 4.02
CA ILE A 47 -1.21 4.18 4.16
C ILE A 47 -0.32 2.99 4.45
N ARG A 48 0.79 2.90 3.72
CA ARG A 48 1.83 1.91 3.90
C ARG A 48 3.17 2.55 4.18
N THR A 49 4.03 1.81 4.84
CA THR A 49 5.43 2.18 5.05
C THR A 49 6.27 1.90 3.79
N ALA A 50 7.55 2.30 3.82
CA ALA A 50 8.53 1.94 2.79
C ALA A 50 8.79 0.41 2.72
N THR A 51 8.55 -0.32 3.82
CA THR A 51 8.59 -1.79 3.88
C THR A 51 7.28 -2.44 3.45
N TRP A 52 6.33 -1.65 2.99
CA TRP A 52 5.00 -2.06 2.52
C TRP A 52 4.10 -2.68 3.60
N ASP A 53 4.37 -2.36 4.86
CA ASP A 53 3.44 -2.66 5.96
C ASP A 53 2.30 -1.65 5.96
N VAL A 54 1.06 -2.13 6.02
CA VAL A 54 -0.15 -1.29 6.10
C VAL A 54 -0.34 -0.82 7.53
N VAL A 55 -0.28 0.49 7.73
CA VAL A 55 -0.36 1.13 9.05
C VAL A 55 -1.66 1.88 9.30
N ALA A 56 -2.40 2.22 8.23
CA ALA A 56 -3.72 2.82 8.33
C ALA A 56 -4.54 2.54 7.06
N TRP A 57 -5.85 2.54 7.18
CA TRP A 57 -6.77 2.30 6.07
C TRP A 57 -8.15 2.85 6.39
N ASN A 58 -8.98 3.07 5.37
CA ASN A 58 -10.38 3.38 5.55
C ASN A 58 -11.25 2.12 5.49
N ARG A 59 -12.53 2.28 5.79
CA ARG A 59 -13.49 1.18 5.79
C ARG A 59 -13.67 0.55 4.40
N ALA A 60 -13.67 1.36 3.35
CA ALA A 60 -13.76 0.84 1.99
C ALA A 60 -12.59 -0.12 1.67
N ALA A 61 -11.37 0.15 2.17
CA ALA A 61 -10.24 -0.76 2.02
C ALA A 61 -10.45 -2.09 2.76
N THR A 62 -11.06 -2.08 3.96
CA THR A 62 -11.43 -3.31 4.67
C THR A 62 -12.38 -4.18 3.84
N LEU A 63 -13.39 -3.57 3.23
CA LEU A 63 -14.41 -4.29 2.48
C LEU A 63 -13.93 -4.78 1.10
N MET A 64 -13.10 -3.97 0.43
CA MET A 64 -12.72 -4.21 -0.97
C MET A 64 -11.37 -4.88 -1.15
N LEU A 65 -10.45 -4.72 -0.21
CA LEU A 65 -9.07 -5.23 -0.33
C LEU A 65 -8.80 -6.34 0.67
N THR A 66 -8.66 -6.00 1.94
CA THR A 66 -8.33 -6.93 3.03
C THR A 66 -8.82 -6.35 4.36
N ASP A 67 -9.35 -7.19 5.22
CA ASP A 67 -9.62 -6.82 6.62
C ASP A 67 -8.31 -6.78 7.42
N TYR A 68 -7.60 -5.66 7.30
CA TYR A 68 -6.35 -5.43 8.02
C TYR A 68 -6.54 -5.41 9.54
N GLY A 69 -7.75 -5.05 10.02
CA GLY A 69 -8.06 -5.00 11.44
C GLY A 69 -8.04 -6.36 12.13
N SER A 70 -8.41 -7.41 11.41
CA SER A 70 -8.39 -8.79 11.92
C SER A 70 -6.99 -9.38 12.06
N LEU A 71 -5.96 -8.71 11.55
CA LEU A 71 -4.60 -9.21 11.50
C LEU A 71 -3.68 -8.53 12.51
N PRO A 72 -2.72 -9.23 13.11
CA PRO A 72 -1.66 -8.61 13.90
C PRO A 72 -0.87 -7.60 13.08
N PRO A 73 -0.38 -6.48 13.68
CA PRO A 73 0.37 -5.45 12.94
C PRO A 73 1.51 -5.99 12.09
N GLY A 74 2.32 -6.92 12.60
CA GLY A 74 3.45 -7.51 11.87
C GLY A 74 3.06 -8.42 10.70
N GLN A 75 1.77 -8.70 10.50
CA GLN A 75 1.27 -9.49 9.37
C GLN A 75 0.59 -8.64 8.30
N ARG A 76 0.41 -7.33 8.53
CA ARG A 76 -0.29 -6.41 7.60
C ARG A 76 0.61 -5.94 6.46
N ASN A 77 1.30 -6.84 5.79
CA ASN A 77 2.24 -6.52 4.73
C ASN A 77 1.69 -6.88 3.35
N ILE A 78 1.71 -5.94 2.41
CA ILE A 78 1.12 -6.11 1.08
C ILE A 78 1.79 -7.24 0.29
N LEU A 79 3.11 -7.40 0.42
CA LEU A 79 3.82 -8.49 -0.27
C LEU A 79 3.39 -9.86 0.25
N ARG A 80 3.23 -10.01 1.57
CA ARG A 80 2.72 -11.25 2.16
C ARG A 80 1.32 -11.57 1.63
N PHE A 81 0.44 -10.60 1.51
CA PHE A 81 -0.90 -10.82 0.95
C PHE A 81 -0.84 -11.29 -0.50
N ILE A 82 -0.06 -10.62 -1.33
CA ILE A 82 0.02 -10.93 -2.77
C ILE A 82 0.66 -12.31 -3.00
N PHE A 83 1.68 -12.69 -2.24
CA PHE A 83 2.47 -13.88 -2.51
C PHE A 83 2.12 -15.08 -1.63
N LEU A 84 1.55 -14.87 -0.43
CA LEU A 84 1.31 -15.96 0.52
C LEU A 84 -0.17 -16.21 0.82
N ASP A 85 -1.10 -15.28 0.51
CA ASP A 85 -2.53 -15.52 0.72
C ASP A 85 -3.22 -15.99 -0.57
N PRO A 86 -3.65 -17.27 -0.64
CA PRO A 86 -4.32 -17.81 -1.82
C PRO A 86 -5.63 -17.07 -2.18
N ARG A 87 -6.32 -16.51 -1.18
CA ARG A 87 -7.58 -15.76 -1.39
C ARG A 87 -7.30 -14.44 -2.09
N VAL A 88 -6.26 -13.73 -1.66
CA VAL A 88 -5.84 -12.48 -2.30
C VAL A 88 -5.35 -12.76 -3.71
N ARG A 89 -4.59 -13.83 -3.93
CA ARG A 89 -4.15 -14.27 -5.26
C ARG A 89 -5.34 -14.55 -6.18
N ALA A 90 -6.33 -15.30 -5.72
CA ALA A 90 -7.53 -15.63 -6.50
C ALA A 90 -8.40 -14.42 -6.83
N ALA A 91 -8.41 -13.40 -5.97
CA ALA A 91 -9.14 -12.16 -6.17
C ALA A 91 -8.51 -11.25 -7.24
N GLN A 92 -7.23 -11.41 -7.58
CA GLN A 92 -6.62 -10.64 -8.67
C GLN A 92 -7.10 -11.17 -10.03
N TYR A 93 -7.48 -10.27 -10.95
CA TYR A 93 -7.84 -10.66 -12.31
C TYR A 93 -6.63 -11.14 -13.11
N ASP A 94 -5.53 -10.41 -12.98
CA ASP A 94 -4.23 -10.71 -13.57
C ASP A 94 -3.16 -10.66 -12.47
N TRP A 95 -3.01 -11.77 -11.75
CA TRP A 95 -2.09 -11.85 -10.62
C TRP A 95 -0.63 -11.66 -11.04
N GLU A 96 -0.23 -12.18 -12.20
CA GLU A 96 1.16 -12.09 -12.64
C GLU A 96 1.59 -10.65 -12.89
N SER A 97 0.75 -9.86 -13.56
CA SER A 97 1.01 -8.44 -13.77
C SER A 97 1.06 -7.67 -12.44
N VAL A 98 0.15 -7.98 -11.51
CA VAL A 98 0.15 -7.39 -10.16
C VAL A 98 1.42 -7.77 -9.40
N ALA A 99 1.84 -9.03 -9.42
CA ALA A 99 3.03 -9.51 -8.73
C ALA A 99 4.31 -8.84 -9.25
N ARG A 100 4.48 -8.74 -10.58
CA ARG A 100 5.62 -8.01 -11.20
C ARG A 100 5.64 -6.54 -10.77
N PHE A 101 4.50 -5.87 -10.88
CA PHE A 101 4.36 -4.48 -10.49
C PHE A 101 4.74 -4.26 -9.02
N VAL A 102 4.19 -5.09 -8.13
CA VAL A 102 4.39 -4.96 -6.67
C VAL A 102 5.85 -5.16 -6.30
N VAL A 103 6.55 -6.16 -6.88
CA VAL A 103 7.99 -6.38 -6.61
C VAL A 103 8.84 -5.22 -7.12
N SER A 104 8.56 -4.73 -8.33
CA SER A 104 9.28 -3.60 -8.94
C SER A 104 9.11 -2.33 -8.10
N ALA A 105 7.88 -2.00 -7.71
CA ALA A 105 7.56 -0.83 -6.90
C ALA A 105 8.20 -0.91 -5.50
N PHE A 106 8.10 -2.07 -4.84
CA PHE A 106 8.71 -2.29 -3.53
C PHE A 106 10.22 -2.05 -3.52
N ARG A 107 10.92 -2.56 -4.53
CA ARG A 107 12.37 -2.37 -4.67
C ARG A 107 12.75 -0.89 -4.73
N VAL A 108 12.02 -0.12 -5.52
CA VAL A 108 12.26 1.33 -5.66
C VAL A 108 11.95 2.06 -4.35
N ASP A 109 10.84 1.73 -3.70
CA ASP A 109 10.45 2.37 -2.44
C ASP A 109 11.44 2.08 -1.32
N ALA A 110 11.89 0.82 -1.18
CA ALA A 110 12.89 0.41 -0.20
C ALA A 110 14.23 1.14 -0.42
N ALA A 111 14.67 1.25 -1.67
CA ALA A 111 15.90 1.97 -2.02
C ALA A 111 15.79 3.48 -1.73
N ARG A 112 14.66 4.11 -2.09
CA ARG A 112 14.41 5.55 -1.84
C ARG A 112 14.37 5.89 -0.35
N ALA A 113 13.82 4.98 0.45
CA ALA A 113 13.70 5.18 1.90
C ALA A 113 14.97 4.80 2.67
N GLY A 114 16.03 4.34 2.01
CA GLY A 114 17.22 3.81 2.69
C GLY A 114 16.92 2.61 3.58
N ALA A 115 15.80 1.91 3.33
CA ALA A 115 15.28 0.81 4.15
C ALA A 115 15.76 -0.58 3.68
N VAL A 116 16.91 -0.64 3.02
CA VAL A 116 17.42 -1.90 2.43
C VAL A 116 17.68 -2.96 3.50
N ALA A 117 18.27 -2.56 4.63
CA ALA A 117 18.52 -3.48 5.73
C ALA A 117 17.23 -3.95 6.43
N GLU A 118 16.23 -3.08 6.51
CA GLU A 118 14.94 -3.36 7.14
C GLU A 118 14.07 -4.31 6.31
N VAL A 119 14.25 -4.33 4.98
CA VAL A 119 13.48 -5.22 4.10
C VAL A 119 14.13 -6.59 3.91
N GLU A 120 15.41 -6.75 4.21
CA GLU A 120 16.14 -8.02 4.05
C GLU A 120 15.42 -9.22 4.69
N PRO A 121 14.96 -9.17 5.96
CA PRO A 121 14.28 -10.30 6.58
C PRO A 121 12.96 -10.67 5.87
N LEU A 122 12.23 -9.68 5.35
CA LEU A 122 11.00 -9.91 4.59
C LEU A 122 11.31 -10.53 3.23
N VAL A 123 12.34 -10.06 2.54
CA VAL A 123 12.78 -10.60 1.26
C VAL A 123 13.22 -12.07 1.41
N ASP A 124 14.00 -12.39 2.45
CA ASP A 124 14.45 -13.74 2.74
C ASP A 124 13.27 -14.68 3.05
N GLU A 125 12.32 -14.21 3.86
CA GLU A 125 11.09 -14.94 4.14
C GLU A 125 10.32 -15.25 2.85
N LEU A 126 10.05 -14.23 2.03
CA LEU A 126 9.29 -14.38 0.79
C LEU A 126 10.02 -15.21 -0.26
N CYS A 127 11.34 -15.09 -0.37
CA CYS A 127 12.15 -15.95 -1.25
C CYS A 127 12.12 -17.43 -0.85
N ARG A 128 11.97 -17.69 0.44
CA ARG A 128 11.84 -19.06 0.98
C ARG A 128 10.45 -19.64 0.75
N LEU A 129 9.40 -18.83 0.89
CA LEU A 129 8.01 -19.27 0.90
C LEU A 129 7.31 -19.18 -0.46
N SER A 130 7.80 -18.34 -1.37
CA SER A 130 7.21 -18.14 -2.71
C SER A 130 8.29 -18.24 -3.80
N PRO A 131 8.26 -19.32 -4.60
CA PRO A 131 9.12 -19.45 -5.78
C PRO A 131 8.91 -18.32 -6.79
N GLU A 132 7.67 -17.84 -6.94
CA GLU A 132 7.32 -16.73 -7.84
C GLU A 132 7.93 -15.41 -7.37
N PHE A 133 7.84 -15.09 -6.07
CA PHE A 133 8.52 -13.92 -5.52
C PHE A 133 10.02 -13.99 -5.75
N LYS A 134 10.63 -15.13 -5.44
CA LYS A 134 12.06 -15.38 -5.65
C LYS A 134 12.50 -15.15 -7.09
N ALA A 135 11.72 -15.63 -8.06
CA ALA A 135 11.99 -15.44 -9.48
C ALA A 135 11.95 -13.96 -9.86
N LEU A 136 10.86 -13.26 -9.49
CA LEU A 136 10.68 -11.83 -9.77
C LEU A 136 11.72 -10.95 -9.05
N TRP A 137 12.09 -11.31 -7.81
CA TRP A 137 13.11 -10.59 -7.06
C TRP A 137 14.50 -10.69 -7.71
N ARG A 138 14.82 -11.79 -8.38
CA ARG A 138 16.09 -12.00 -9.09
C ARG A 138 16.14 -11.33 -10.46
N ASP A 139 14.99 -11.13 -11.11
CA ASP A 139 14.89 -10.63 -12.49
C ASP A 139 15.25 -9.15 -12.63
N ASN A 140 15.42 -8.40 -11.55
CA ASN A 140 15.83 -6.98 -11.53
C ASN A 140 15.05 -6.07 -12.49
N ASP A 141 13.86 -6.46 -12.96
CA ASP A 141 13.01 -5.63 -13.82
C ASP A 141 12.49 -4.44 -13.02
N VAL A 142 12.83 -3.22 -13.47
CA VAL A 142 12.40 -1.96 -12.85
C VAL A 142 11.45 -1.27 -13.81
N ARG A 143 10.16 -1.22 -13.46
CA ARG A 143 9.14 -0.53 -14.23
C ARG A 143 8.72 0.77 -13.55
N THR A 144 8.24 1.72 -14.33
CA THR A 144 7.61 2.95 -13.81
C THR A 144 6.34 2.60 -13.05
N HIS A 145 6.14 3.24 -11.90
CA HIS A 145 4.97 3.05 -11.04
C HIS A 145 4.51 4.41 -10.50
N GLY A 146 3.28 4.42 -9.98
CA GLY A 146 2.63 5.60 -9.42
C GLY A 146 1.14 5.61 -9.74
N GLU A 147 0.76 5.20 -10.96
CA GLU A 147 -0.63 5.14 -11.42
C GLU A 147 -0.87 3.92 -12.28
N GLY A 148 -2.10 3.40 -12.26
CA GLY A 148 -2.49 2.25 -13.09
C GLY A 148 -3.91 1.79 -12.83
N VAL A 149 -4.35 0.82 -13.62
CA VAL A 149 -5.67 0.18 -13.46
C VAL A 149 -5.49 -1.21 -12.84
N LYS A 150 -6.27 -1.50 -11.82
CA LYS A 150 -6.31 -2.78 -11.11
C LYS A 150 -7.71 -3.35 -11.14
N HIS A 151 -7.83 -4.64 -11.50
CA HIS A 151 -9.10 -5.35 -11.49
C HIS A 151 -9.12 -6.36 -10.35
N ILE A 152 -10.18 -6.31 -9.54
CA ILE A 152 -10.39 -7.20 -8.40
C ILE A 152 -11.70 -7.96 -8.60
N LYS A 153 -11.67 -9.28 -8.40
CA LYS A 153 -12.85 -10.15 -8.35
C LYS A 153 -13.38 -10.17 -6.91
N HIS A 154 -14.36 -9.33 -6.63
CA HIS A 154 -14.97 -9.27 -5.30
C HIS A 154 -16.10 -10.33 -5.19
N ALA A 155 -16.17 -11.03 -4.05
CA ALA A 155 -17.10 -12.15 -3.86
C ALA A 155 -18.59 -11.77 -4.05
N VAL A 156 -18.97 -10.54 -3.64
CA VAL A 156 -20.36 -10.06 -3.71
C VAL A 156 -20.61 -9.17 -4.93
N LEU A 157 -19.64 -8.32 -5.30
CA LEU A 157 -19.84 -7.29 -6.33
C LEU A 157 -19.38 -7.74 -7.73
N GLY A 158 -18.74 -8.89 -7.82
CA GLY A 158 -18.12 -9.37 -9.06
C GLY A 158 -16.85 -8.61 -9.42
N LEU A 159 -16.59 -8.41 -10.70
CA LEU A 159 -15.41 -7.68 -11.17
C LEU A 159 -15.59 -6.17 -10.93
N ILE A 160 -14.57 -5.57 -10.29
CA ILE A 160 -14.46 -4.14 -10.03
C ILE A 160 -13.13 -3.65 -10.59
N ALA A 161 -13.16 -2.55 -11.33
CA ALA A 161 -11.98 -1.86 -11.81
C ALA A 161 -11.65 -0.65 -10.92
N PHE A 162 -10.38 -0.51 -10.57
CA PHE A 162 -9.84 0.61 -9.80
C PHE A 162 -8.71 1.30 -10.57
N GLU A 163 -8.72 2.60 -10.58
CA GLU A 163 -7.54 3.43 -10.86
C GLU A 163 -6.83 3.68 -9.53
N TYR A 164 -5.58 3.27 -9.41
CA TYR A 164 -4.82 3.52 -8.20
C TYR A 164 -3.81 4.64 -8.41
N SER A 165 -3.63 5.44 -7.37
CA SER A 165 -2.63 6.51 -7.30
C SER A 165 -1.91 6.46 -5.96
N ALA A 166 -0.60 6.70 -5.99
CA ALA A 166 0.26 6.71 -4.81
C ALA A 166 0.77 8.13 -4.53
N PHE A 167 0.65 8.55 -3.27
CA PHE A 167 1.00 9.89 -2.81
C PHE A 167 2.00 9.82 -1.67
N ALA A 168 3.09 10.60 -1.74
CA ALA A 168 3.96 10.80 -0.60
C ALA A 168 3.24 11.60 0.50
N VAL A 169 3.51 11.27 1.75
CA VAL A 169 2.98 12.01 2.91
C VAL A 169 4.01 13.05 3.30
N ASP A 170 3.65 14.35 3.17
CA ASP A 170 4.54 15.44 3.54
C ASP A 170 4.93 15.37 5.02
N GLY A 171 6.22 15.60 5.32
CA GLY A 171 6.80 15.44 6.64
C GLY A 171 6.96 13.99 7.12
N ARG A 172 6.53 12.98 6.33
CA ARG A 172 6.69 11.55 6.60
C ARG A 172 7.10 10.80 5.33
N PRO A 173 8.35 10.99 4.88
CA PRO A 173 8.86 10.39 3.64
C PRO A 173 8.94 8.85 3.69
N ASP A 174 8.80 8.27 4.88
CA ASP A 174 8.67 6.84 5.14
C ASP A 174 7.25 6.30 4.85
N LEU A 175 6.26 7.18 4.62
CA LEU A 175 4.86 6.80 4.38
C LEU A 175 4.41 7.12 2.96
N CYS A 176 3.57 6.25 2.44
CA CYS A 176 2.90 6.42 1.16
C CYS A 176 1.40 6.14 1.31
N MET A 177 0.56 7.08 0.90
CA MET A 177 -0.88 6.88 0.81
C MET A 177 -1.23 6.34 -0.57
N VAL A 178 -1.98 5.24 -0.61
CA VAL A 178 -2.46 4.62 -1.86
C VAL A 178 -3.97 4.70 -1.88
N VAL A 179 -4.51 5.29 -2.95
CA VAL A 179 -5.96 5.44 -3.16
C VAL A 179 -6.36 4.61 -4.39
N HIS A 180 -7.43 3.85 -4.27
CA HIS A 180 -8.00 3.05 -5.33
C HIS A 180 -9.35 3.64 -5.73
N ASN A 181 -9.37 4.53 -6.72
CA ASN A 181 -10.60 5.13 -7.21
C ASN A 181 -11.35 4.12 -8.08
N PRO A 182 -12.68 3.97 -7.90
CA PRO A 182 -13.49 3.19 -8.84
C PRO A 182 -13.32 3.75 -10.26
N ALA A 183 -12.94 2.90 -11.22
CA ALA A 183 -12.62 3.35 -12.59
C ALA A 183 -13.86 3.83 -13.36
N THR A 184 -15.07 3.39 -12.93
CA THR A 184 -16.33 3.78 -13.57
C THR A 184 -17.38 4.22 -12.55
N PRO A 185 -18.38 5.03 -12.95
CA PRO A 185 -19.52 5.35 -12.10
C PRO A 185 -20.30 4.11 -11.63
N ALA A 186 -20.34 3.05 -12.44
CA ALA A 186 -20.97 1.79 -12.10
C ALA A 186 -20.21 1.06 -10.97
N ASP A 187 -18.89 1.01 -11.03
CA ASP A 187 -18.05 0.45 -9.96
C ASP A 187 -18.21 1.26 -8.67
N ALA A 188 -18.23 2.59 -8.77
CA ALA A 188 -18.49 3.46 -7.62
C ALA A 188 -19.86 3.21 -6.98
N ALA A 189 -20.90 2.96 -7.79
CA ALA A 189 -22.24 2.65 -7.28
C ALA A 189 -22.26 1.30 -6.55
N LYS A 190 -21.61 0.26 -7.10
CA LYS A 190 -21.47 -1.04 -6.45
C LYS A 190 -20.80 -0.94 -5.08
N ILE A 191 -19.69 -0.20 -4.98
CA ILE A 191 -18.97 -0.04 -3.71
C ILE A 191 -19.80 0.74 -2.70
N ARG A 192 -20.48 1.82 -3.12
CA ARG A 192 -21.39 2.58 -2.23
C ARG A 192 -22.51 1.71 -1.69
N SER A 193 -23.07 0.81 -2.47
CA SER A 193 -24.13 -0.09 -1.99
C SER A 193 -23.63 -1.01 -0.88
N LEU A 194 -22.42 -1.54 -1.01
CA LEU A 194 -21.80 -2.39 0.01
C LEU A 194 -21.47 -1.62 1.29
N THR A 195 -20.82 -0.45 1.16
CA THR A 195 -20.46 0.38 2.31
C THR A 195 -21.68 0.92 3.05
N GLY A 196 -22.74 1.25 2.34
CA GLY A 196 -24.03 1.71 2.92
C GLY A 196 -24.76 0.61 3.69
N SER A 197 -24.85 -0.59 3.12
CA SER A 197 -25.53 -1.73 3.76
C SER A 197 -24.82 -2.15 5.06
N THR A 198 -23.51 -2.19 5.07
CA THR A 198 -22.74 -2.56 6.25
C THR A 198 -22.84 -1.50 7.38
N ARG A 199 -22.95 -0.20 7.02
CA ARG A 199 -23.16 0.89 7.99
C ARG A 199 -24.53 0.84 8.68
N ALA A 200 -25.54 0.28 8.01
CA ALA A 200 -26.86 0.08 8.59
C ALA A 200 -26.87 -1.05 9.63
N LEU A 201 -26.13 -2.13 9.38
CA LEU A 201 -26.02 -3.28 10.28
C LEU A 201 -25.23 -2.96 11.57
N GLU A 202 -24.25 -2.04 11.53
CA GLU A 202 -23.45 -1.64 12.71
C GLU A 202 -24.19 -0.67 13.64
N ARG A 203 -25.36 -0.13 13.23
CA ARG A 203 -26.19 0.80 14.02
C ARG A 203 -27.36 0.11 14.72
N THR A 204 -27.56 -1.19 14.51
CA THR A 204 -28.63 -2.00 15.09
C THR A 204 -28.07 -2.92 16.19
#